data_764d5428b1f80c434915f18c19f2d92c
#
_entry.id   764d5428b1f80c434915f18c19f2d92c
#
_cell.length_a   1.000
_cell.length_b   1.000
_cell.length_c   1.000
_cell.angle_alpha   90.00
_cell.angle_beta   90.00
_cell.angle_gamma   90.00
#
_symmetry.space_group_name_H-M   'P 1'
#
loop_
_entity.id
_entity.type
_entity.pdbx_description
1 polymer ?
#
loop_
_entity_poly.entity_id
_entity_poly.type
_entity_poly.pdbx_seq_one_letter_code
_entity_poly.pdbx_strand_id
1 'polypeptide(L)'
;MQKIADLVSFKLTEKQKNDDNNPEKINSHQIIFGCTGTIGESFPFEVIKKSIPNLIKQIKYTQNKYIWTKAALGIMTTDTKPKLAMEECKIGNTKVKIYGIAKGSGMIEPNMATTLAYIFTDANLSNEILKKLLKKNVANTFNAISCDGDTSTNDMIAIFSTGKANNQKILNFTDKKLSEFDTSLNK
;
A
#
# COMPACT_ATOMS: atom_id res chain seq x y z
N MET A 1 -15.67 10.76 2.27
CA MET A 1 -14.27 10.58 1.82
C MET A 1 -13.62 11.91 1.40
N GLN A 2 -14.22 12.73 0.49
CA GLN A 2 -13.60 13.97 0.00
C GLN A 2 -13.12 14.90 1.12
N LYS A 3 -13.97 15.19 2.12
CA LYS A 3 -13.61 16.03 3.27
C LYS A 3 -12.39 15.52 4.06
N ILE A 4 -12.20 14.20 4.12
CA ILE A 4 -11.00 13.61 4.73
C ILE A 4 -9.78 13.78 3.83
N ALA A 5 -9.91 13.57 2.52
CA ALA A 5 -8.83 13.82 1.56
C ALA A 5 -8.34 15.27 1.62
N ASP A 6 -9.27 16.23 1.67
CA ASP A 6 -8.95 17.67 1.77
C ASP A 6 -8.20 17.99 3.07
N LEU A 7 -8.65 17.42 4.20
CA LEU A 7 -7.99 17.61 5.49
C LEU A 7 -6.59 16.98 5.51
N VAL A 8 -6.44 15.74 5.01
CA VAL A 8 -5.15 15.03 4.96
C VAL A 8 -4.18 15.77 4.05
N SER A 9 -4.60 16.15 2.85
CA SER A 9 -3.75 16.87 1.89
C SER A 9 -3.29 18.24 2.44
N PHE A 10 -4.20 18.97 3.08
CA PHE A 10 -3.87 20.23 3.76
C PHE A 10 -2.82 20.02 4.86
N LYS A 11 -3.04 19.08 5.78
CA LYS A 11 -2.14 18.82 6.90
C LYS A 11 -0.78 18.26 6.47
N LEU A 12 -0.73 17.43 5.43
CA LEU A 12 0.53 16.95 4.86
C LEU A 12 1.31 18.09 4.20
N THR A 13 0.63 18.97 3.46
CA THR A 13 1.27 20.14 2.87
C THR A 13 1.84 21.08 3.93
N GLU A 14 1.10 21.31 5.04
CA GLU A 14 1.61 22.09 6.19
C GLU A 14 2.85 21.46 6.79
N LYS A 15 2.83 20.11 6.99
CA LYS A 15 3.98 19.39 7.52
C LYS A 15 5.21 19.51 6.62
N GLN A 16 5.05 19.35 5.31
CA GLN A 16 6.17 19.50 4.36
C GLN A 16 6.77 20.90 4.40
N LYS A 17 5.96 21.97 4.50
CA LYS A 17 6.45 23.33 4.62
C LYS A 17 7.36 23.56 5.83
N ASN A 18 7.13 22.79 6.90
CA ASN A 18 7.95 22.86 8.12
C ASN A 18 9.22 22.01 8.03
N ASP A 19 9.20 20.95 7.20
CA ASP A 19 10.26 19.93 7.14
C ASP A 19 11.17 20.11 5.90
N ASP A 20 10.75 20.89 4.87
CA ASP A 20 11.43 21.02 3.57
C ASP A 20 11.46 22.47 3.09
N ASN A 21 12.59 22.89 2.52
CA ASN A 21 12.78 24.22 1.95
C ASN A 21 12.05 24.42 0.60
N ASN A 22 11.59 23.34 -0.04
CA ASN A 22 10.84 23.38 -1.30
C ASN A 22 9.63 22.44 -1.25
N PRO A 23 8.61 22.76 -0.43
CA PRO A 23 7.48 21.89 -0.22
C PRO A 23 6.59 21.80 -1.46
N GLU A 24 6.31 20.58 -1.90
CA GLU A 24 5.30 20.35 -2.93
C GLU A 24 3.89 20.38 -2.32
N LYS A 25 2.96 21.03 -3.02
CA LYS A 25 1.55 21.01 -2.63
C LYS A 25 0.96 19.62 -2.88
N ILE A 26 0.49 18.97 -1.82
CA ILE A 26 -0.26 17.72 -1.93
C ILE A 26 -1.73 18.05 -2.21
N ASN A 27 -2.28 17.49 -3.27
CA ASN A 27 -3.67 17.67 -3.65
C ASN A 27 -4.53 16.50 -3.13
N SER A 28 -5.82 16.76 -2.84
CA SER A 28 -6.72 15.74 -2.30
C SER A 28 -6.92 14.53 -3.22
N HIS A 29 -6.83 14.71 -4.53
CA HIS A 29 -6.91 13.60 -5.48
C HIS A 29 -5.71 12.63 -5.43
N GLN A 30 -4.61 13.01 -4.77
CA GLN A 30 -3.45 12.15 -4.54
C GLN A 30 -3.62 11.27 -3.28
N ILE A 31 -4.69 11.50 -2.51
CA ILE A 31 -5.00 10.70 -1.32
C ILE A 31 -5.85 9.50 -1.73
N ILE A 32 -5.29 8.32 -1.55
CA ILE A 32 -5.96 7.06 -1.87
C ILE A 32 -6.44 6.43 -0.56
N PHE A 33 -7.66 5.94 -0.57
CA PHE A 33 -8.28 5.29 0.58
C PHE A 33 -8.51 3.81 0.34
N GLY A 34 -8.17 2.99 1.34
CA GLY A 34 -8.69 1.65 1.46
C GLY A 34 -9.56 1.58 2.71
N CYS A 35 -10.80 1.23 2.53
CA CYS A 35 -11.78 1.17 3.62
C CYS A 35 -12.50 -0.17 3.62
N THR A 36 -12.79 -0.63 4.82
CA THR A 36 -13.70 -1.76 5.05
C THR A 36 -14.54 -1.44 6.27
N GLY A 37 -15.70 -2.06 6.40
CA GLY A 37 -16.62 -1.86 7.52
C GLY A 37 -17.97 -2.51 7.23
N THR A 38 -18.87 -2.45 8.21
CA THR A 38 -20.22 -3.00 8.11
C THR A 38 -21.03 -2.23 7.07
N ILE A 39 -21.64 -2.95 6.13
CA ILE A 39 -22.51 -2.36 5.10
C ILE A 39 -23.74 -1.75 5.81
N GLY A 40 -24.08 -0.51 5.43
CA GLY A 40 -25.20 0.24 6.00
C GLY A 40 -24.86 1.08 7.25
N GLU A 41 -23.68 0.90 7.83
CA GLU A 41 -23.18 1.74 8.92
C GLU A 41 -22.68 3.11 8.42
N SER A 42 -22.92 4.13 9.25
CA SER A 42 -22.45 5.47 8.95
C SER A 42 -20.92 5.57 9.07
N PHE A 43 -20.29 6.20 8.07
CA PHE A 43 -18.85 6.42 8.07
C PHE A 43 -18.42 7.27 9.29
N PRO A 44 -17.48 6.83 10.13
CA PRO A 44 -17.12 7.47 11.40
C PRO A 44 -16.24 8.73 11.18
N PHE A 45 -16.78 9.70 10.45
CA PHE A 45 -16.06 10.89 9.99
C PHE A 45 -15.39 11.67 11.11
N GLU A 46 -16.10 11.93 12.22
CA GLU A 46 -15.60 12.77 13.31
C GLU A 46 -14.43 12.10 14.07
N VAL A 47 -14.48 10.77 14.23
CA VAL A 47 -13.38 10.01 14.87
C VAL A 47 -12.12 10.08 14.02
N ILE A 48 -12.25 9.84 12.71
CA ILE A 48 -11.14 9.90 11.75
C ILE A 48 -10.58 11.31 11.71
N LYS A 49 -11.42 12.33 11.56
CA LYS A 49 -11.02 13.74 11.52
C LYS A 49 -10.20 14.14 12.75
N LYS A 50 -10.60 13.72 13.95
CA LYS A 50 -9.87 13.99 15.19
C LYS A 50 -8.50 13.31 15.24
N SER A 51 -8.34 12.14 14.62
CA SER A 51 -7.11 11.35 14.66
C SER A 51 -6.05 11.85 13.66
N ILE A 52 -6.46 12.43 12.53
CA ILE A 52 -5.56 12.84 11.43
C ILE A 52 -4.41 13.75 11.88
N PRO A 53 -4.61 14.85 12.64
CA PRO A 53 -3.52 15.72 13.02
C PRO A 53 -2.41 15.01 13.79
N ASN A 54 -2.80 14.10 14.70
CA ASN A 54 -1.85 13.32 15.47
C ASN A 54 -1.10 12.29 14.62
N LEU A 55 -1.80 11.60 13.73
CA LEU A 55 -1.17 10.66 12.78
C LEU A 55 -0.14 11.36 11.90
N ILE A 56 -0.48 12.51 11.33
CA ILE A 56 0.42 13.27 10.46
C ILE A 56 1.65 13.77 11.24
N LYS A 57 1.47 14.21 12.48
CA LYS A 57 2.59 14.61 13.34
C LYS A 57 3.57 13.46 13.61
N GLN A 58 3.07 12.22 13.63
CA GLN A 58 3.89 11.02 13.87
C GLN A 58 4.60 10.49 12.62
N ILE A 59 4.28 10.98 11.42
CA ILE A 59 4.96 10.55 10.19
C ILE A 59 6.45 10.91 10.29
N LYS A 60 7.31 9.90 10.12
CA LYS A 60 8.77 10.02 10.09
C LYS A 60 9.29 9.51 8.76
N TYR A 61 10.39 10.11 8.31
CA TYR A 61 11.05 9.70 7.07
C TYR A 61 11.95 8.48 7.23
N THR A 62 12.27 8.09 8.47
CA THR A 62 13.04 6.88 8.77
C THR A 62 12.13 5.67 8.76
N GLN A 63 12.52 4.63 8.00
CA GLN A 63 11.78 3.38 7.91
C GLN A 63 12.56 2.24 8.57
N ASN A 64 11.85 1.43 9.36
CA ASN A 64 12.37 0.21 9.94
C ASN A 64 11.24 -0.82 10.12
N LYS A 65 11.61 -2.06 10.39
CA LYS A 65 10.66 -3.17 10.56
C LYS A 65 9.58 -2.88 11.62
N TYR A 66 9.93 -2.18 12.69
CA TYR A 66 9.00 -1.85 13.77
C TYR A 66 7.87 -0.91 13.29
N ILE A 67 8.19 0.09 12.47
CA ILE A 67 7.18 1.02 11.91
C ILE A 67 6.22 0.26 10.98
N TRP A 68 6.75 -0.63 10.14
CA TRP A 68 5.94 -1.47 9.27
C TRP A 68 5.05 -2.43 10.05
N THR A 69 5.58 -3.03 11.13
CA THR A 69 4.78 -3.86 12.04
C THR A 69 3.64 -3.07 12.67
N LYS A 70 3.89 -1.85 13.14
CA LYS A 70 2.83 -0.96 13.67
C LYS A 70 1.77 -0.65 12.63
N ALA A 71 2.16 -0.38 11.38
CA ALA A 71 1.22 -0.14 10.29
C ALA A 71 0.35 -1.38 10.03
N ALA A 72 0.97 -2.57 9.96
CA ALA A 72 0.25 -3.83 9.78
C ALA A 72 -0.73 -4.11 10.94
N LEU A 73 -0.33 -3.85 12.18
CA LEU A 73 -1.22 -3.95 13.35
C LEU A 73 -2.36 -2.93 13.29
N GLY A 74 -2.10 -1.72 12.80
CA GLY A 74 -3.08 -0.65 12.74
C GLY A 74 -4.23 -0.88 11.76
N ILE A 75 -4.04 -1.74 10.75
CA ILE A 75 -5.09 -2.08 9.76
C ILE A 75 -5.85 -3.37 10.10
N MET A 76 -5.42 -4.12 11.11
CA MET A 76 -6.10 -5.35 11.52
C MET A 76 -7.52 -5.08 12.04
N THR A 77 -8.41 -6.02 11.78
CA THR A 77 -9.76 -6.06 12.33
C THR A 77 -9.99 -7.35 13.11
N THR A 78 -10.36 -8.42 12.41
CA THR A 78 -10.54 -9.76 12.99
C THR A 78 -9.29 -10.64 12.86
N ASP A 79 -8.23 -10.11 12.28
CA ASP A 79 -6.96 -10.83 12.12
C ASP A 79 -6.36 -11.23 13.47
N THR A 80 -5.84 -12.42 13.56
CA THR A 80 -5.15 -12.93 14.77
C THR A 80 -3.67 -12.56 14.81
N LYS A 81 -3.09 -12.22 13.64
CA LYS A 81 -1.67 -11.85 13.48
C LYS A 81 -1.51 -10.78 12.41
N PRO A 82 -0.57 -9.84 12.57
CA PRO A 82 -0.25 -8.88 11.52
C PRO A 82 0.39 -9.61 10.33
N LYS A 83 -0.02 -9.23 9.12
CA LYS A 83 0.54 -9.73 7.87
C LYS A 83 1.50 -8.69 7.32
N LEU A 84 2.77 -9.05 7.27
CA LEU A 84 3.87 -8.20 6.84
C LEU A 84 4.87 -9.06 6.06
N ALA A 85 5.25 -8.61 4.87
CA ALA A 85 6.32 -9.18 4.06
C ALA A 85 7.36 -8.10 3.71
N MET A 86 8.62 -8.49 3.63
CA MET A 86 9.73 -7.60 3.29
C MET A 86 10.71 -8.40 2.45
N GLU A 87 10.95 -7.94 1.22
CA GLU A 87 11.90 -8.56 0.29
C GLU A 87 12.92 -7.54 -0.21
N GLU A 88 14.13 -8.02 -0.52
CA GLU A 88 15.17 -7.26 -1.22
C GLU A 88 15.59 -8.06 -2.45
N CYS A 89 15.63 -7.40 -3.60
CA CYS A 89 15.96 -8.01 -4.88
C CYS A 89 16.73 -7.01 -5.76
N LYS A 90 16.98 -7.37 -7.01
CA LYS A 90 17.64 -6.47 -7.97
C LYS A 90 16.78 -6.21 -9.20
N ILE A 91 16.91 -4.98 -9.73
CA ILE A 91 16.51 -4.64 -11.10
C ILE A 91 17.78 -4.25 -11.85
N GLY A 92 18.26 -5.12 -12.73
CA GLY A 92 19.61 -5.02 -13.28
C GLY A 92 20.65 -5.13 -12.16
N ASN A 93 21.49 -4.12 -12.00
CA ASN A 93 22.52 -4.10 -10.94
C ASN A 93 22.10 -3.34 -9.66
N THR A 94 20.89 -2.75 -9.65
CA THR A 94 20.42 -1.91 -8.55
C THR A 94 19.58 -2.73 -7.57
N LYS A 95 19.95 -2.68 -6.30
CA LYS A 95 19.15 -3.25 -5.22
C LYS A 95 17.88 -2.43 -5.03
N VAL A 96 16.76 -3.13 -4.87
CA VAL A 96 15.46 -2.55 -4.61
C VAL A 96 14.76 -3.30 -3.49
N LYS A 97 13.87 -2.62 -2.79
CA LYS A 97 13.13 -3.17 -1.66
C LYS A 97 11.65 -3.23 -1.96
N ILE A 98 11.00 -4.25 -1.43
CA ILE A 98 9.55 -4.43 -1.48
C ILE A 98 9.07 -4.62 -0.04
N TYR A 99 8.04 -3.87 0.33
CA TYR A 99 7.36 -3.98 1.62
C TYR A 99 5.87 -4.19 1.36
N GLY A 100 5.29 -5.19 2.01
CA GLY A 100 3.88 -5.49 1.91
C GLY A 100 3.25 -5.56 3.30
N ILE A 101 2.08 -4.94 3.47
CA ILE A 101 1.21 -5.15 4.62
C ILE A 101 -0.18 -5.50 4.13
N ALA A 102 -0.84 -6.41 4.83
CA ALA A 102 -2.20 -6.82 4.49
C ALA A 102 -3.03 -7.11 5.74
N LYS A 103 -4.35 -7.05 5.56
CA LYS A 103 -5.32 -7.53 6.54
C LYS A 103 -6.40 -8.35 5.86
N GLY A 104 -7.03 -9.24 6.61
CA GLY A 104 -8.12 -10.12 6.20
C GLY A 104 -7.96 -11.49 6.86
N SER A 105 -9.03 -12.01 7.46
CA SER A 105 -9.04 -13.32 8.14
C SER A 105 -10.32 -14.12 7.93
N GLY A 106 -11.37 -13.53 7.38
CA GLY A 106 -12.63 -14.15 7.02
C GLY A 106 -13.28 -13.42 5.87
N MET A 107 -14.34 -13.98 5.31
CA MET A 107 -14.97 -13.54 4.07
C MET A 107 -13.94 -13.54 2.92
N ILE A 108 -13.20 -14.67 2.82
CA ILE A 108 -12.11 -14.84 1.84
C ILE A 108 -12.42 -16.03 0.95
N GLU A 109 -12.73 -15.74 -0.32
CA GLU A 109 -12.93 -16.67 -1.41
C GLU A 109 -12.11 -16.22 -2.63
N PRO A 110 -11.64 -17.13 -3.50
CA PRO A 110 -10.95 -16.76 -4.74
C PRO A 110 -11.67 -15.67 -5.53
N ASN A 111 -10.91 -14.74 -6.10
CA ASN A 111 -11.33 -13.50 -6.78
C ASN A 111 -11.54 -12.30 -5.86
N MET A 112 -10.77 -12.23 -4.81
CA MET A 112 -10.62 -11.15 -3.83
C MET A 112 -11.80 -11.05 -2.84
N ALA A 113 -11.47 -11.11 -1.55
CA ALA A 113 -12.47 -11.01 -0.49
C ALA A 113 -11.92 -10.34 0.77
N THR A 114 -12.53 -9.29 1.28
CA THR A 114 -12.29 -8.53 2.53
C THR A 114 -10.81 -8.19 2.80
N THR A 115 -9.97 -8.27 1.78
CA THR A 115 -8.54 -8.05 1.87
C THR A 115 -8.20 -6.60 1.55
N LEU A 116 -7.52 -5.94 2.46
CA LEU A 116 -6.80 -4.71 2.14
C LEU A 116 -5.31 -5.03 2.14
N ALA A 117 -4.64 -4.83 1.02
CA ALA A 117 -3.21 -5.04 0.88
C ALA A 117 -2.53 -3.81 0.25
N TYR A 118 -1.42 -3.44 0.84
CA TYR A 118 -0.62 -2.31 0.39
C TYR A 118 0.82 -2.76 0.20
N ILE A 119 1.32 -2.59 -1.02
CA ILE A 119 2.69 -2.96 -1.41
C ILE A 119 3.43 -1.69 -1.77
N PHE A 120 4.62 -1.54 -1.26
CA PHE A 120 5.49 -0.38 -1.50
C PHE A 120 6.85 -0.84 -1.99
N THR A 121 7.41 -0.12 -2.96
CA THR A 121 8.78 -0.35 -3.43
C THR A 121 9.50 0.96 -3.69
N ASP A 122 10.80 0.96 -3.52
CA ASP A 122 11.67 2.07 -3.92
C ASP A 122 12.12 1.98 -5.40
N ALA A 123 11.76 0.91 -6.10
CA ALA A 123 12.07 0.72 -7.51
C ALA A 123 11.53 1.87 -8.39
N ASN A 124 12.22 2.19 -9.48
CA ASN A 124 11.77 3.13 -10.50
C ASN A 124 11.02 2.37 -11.61
N LEU A 125 9.72 2.21 -11.43
CA LEU A 125 8.83 1.50 -12.35
C LEU A 125 7.65 2.39 -12.74
N SER A 126 7.22 2.30 -13.99
CA SER A 126 6.04 3.01 -14.47
C SER A 126 4.74 2.37 -13.96
N ASN A 127 3.66 3.16 -13.89
CA ASN A 127 2.34 2.66 -13.51
C ASN A 127 1.87 1.51 -14.40
N GLU A 128 2.21 1.53 -15.69
CA GLU A 128 1.85 0.46 -16.62
C GLU A 128 2.52 -0.87 -16.23
N ILE A 129 3.83 -0.83 -15.92
CA ILE A 129 4.58 -2.01 -15.50
C ILE A 129 4.08 -2.51 -14.15
N LEU A 130 3.88 -1.61 -13.18
CA LEU A 130 3.32 -1.98 -11.88
C LEU A 130 1.96 -2.66 -12.00
N LYS A 131 1.07 -2.13 -12.84
CA LYS A 131 -0.25 -2.71 -13.10
C LYS A 131 -0.16 -4.12 -13.70
N LYS A 132 0.75 -4.35 -14.67
CA LYS A 132 0.96 -5.66 -15.27
C LYS A 132 1.53 -6.67 -14.27
N LEU A 133 2.53 -6.25 -13.48
CA LEU A 133 3.12 -7.06 -12.41
C LEU A 133 2.06 -7.46 -11.37
N LEU A 134 1.29 -6.49 -10.88
CA LEU A 134 0.24 -6.75 -9.90
C LEU A 134 -0.80 -7.72 -10.45
N LYS A 135 -1.33 -7.48 -11.65
CA LYS A 135 -2.33 -8.34 -12.29
C LYS A 135 -1.83 -9.78 -12.46
N LYS A 136 -0.57 -9.95 -12.84
CA LYS A 136 0.05 -11.27 -13.00
C LYS A 136 0.16 -12.01 -11.67
N ASN A 137 0.65 -11.33 -10.64
CA ASN A 137 0.97 -11.97 -9.36
C ASN A 137 -0.27 -12.23 -8.49
N VAL A 138 -1.29 -11.35 -8.54
CA VAL A 138 -2.53 -11.51 -7.75
C VAL A 138 -3.24 -12.83 -8.03
N ALA A 139 -3.19 -13.33 -9.27
CA ALA A 139 -3.86 -14.58 -9.66
C ALA A 139 -3.37 -15.80 -8.86
N ASN A 140 -2.06 -15.87 -8.59
CA ASN A 140 -1.42 -17.01 -7.93
C ASN A 140 -1.12 -16.76 -6.43
N THR A 141 -1.51 -15.60 -5.88
CA THR A 141 -1.29 -15.22 -4.48
C THR A 141 -2.62 -14.92 -3.82
N PHE A 142 -3.07 -13.68 -3.83
CA PHE A 142 -4.30 -13.26 -3.15
C PHE A 142 -5.55 -13.99 -3.66
N ASN A 143 -5.69 -14.15 -4.98
CA ASN A 143 -6.83 -14.86 -5.58
C ASN A 143 -6.75 -16.40 -5.41
N ALA A 144 -5.67 -16.92 -4.89
CA ALA A 144 -5.53 -18.35 -4.59
C ALA A 144 -5.87 -18.70 -3.12
N ILE A 145 -6.23 -17.68 -2.32
CA ILE A 145 -6.56 -17.85 -0.90
C ILE A 145 -8.08 -18.05 -0.77
N SER A 146 -8.50 -19.11 -0.11
CA SER A 146 -9.88 -19.32 0.36
C SER A 146 -9.86 -19.61 1.86
N CYS A 147 -10.79 -19.02 2.62
CA CYS A 147 -10.87 -19.22 4.06
C CYS A 147 -12.24 -19.77 4.48
N ASP A 148 -13.33 -19.19 4.03
CA ASP A 148 -14.70 -19.53 4.46
C ASP A 148 -15.71 -19.58 3.31
N GLY A 149 -15.28 -19.39 2.08
CA GLY A 149 -16.13 -19.46 0.90
C GLY A 149 -17.02 -18.24 0.65
N ASP A 150 -16.88 -17.20 1.47
CA ASP A 150 -17.64 -15.96 1.33
C ASP A 150 -16.87 -14.89 0.54
N THR A 151 -17.50 -14.27 -0.45
CA THR A 151 -16.89 -13.20 -1.27
C THR A 151 -17.21 -11.83 -0.69
N SER A 152 -16.21 -10.96 -0.58
CA SER A 152 -16.38 -9.56 -0.17
C SER A 152 -16.65 -8.64 -1.34
N THR A 153 -17.13 -7.44 -1.03
CA THR A 153 -17.39 -6.36 -2.00
C THR A 153 -16.37 -5.22 -1.96
N ASN A 154 -15.41 -5.24 -1.02
CA ASN A 154 -14.53 -4.10 -0.71
C ASN A 154 -13.05 -4.45 -0.68
N ASP A 155 -12.61 -5.35 -1.54
CA ASP A 155 -11.21 -5.72 -1.62
C ASP A 155 -10.38 -4.69 -2.35
N MET A 156 -9.16 -4.51 -1.88
CA MET A 156 -8.22 -3.64 -2.56
C MET A 156 -6.80 -4.14 -2.38
N ILE A 157 -6.07 -4.24 -3.50
CA ILE A 157 -4.62 -4.40 -3.50
C ILE A 157 -4.03 -3.21 -4.24
N ALA A 158 -3.17 -2.46 -3.56
CA ALA A 158 -2.50 -1.30 -4.14
C ALA A 158 -0.98 -1.48 -4.09
N ILE A 159 -0.30 -1.16 -5.20
CA ILE A 159 1.16 -1.14 -5.28
C ILE A 159 1.65 0.28 -5.59
N PHE A 160 2.65 0.73 -4.84
CA PHE A 160 3.23 2.06 -4.94
C PHE A 160 4.74 1.97 -5.18
N SER A 161 5.24 2.78 -6.11
CA SER A 161 6.66 2.91 -6.43
C SER A 161 7.12 4.35 -6.17
N THR A 162 8.19 4.51 -5.40
CA THR A 162 8.75 5.84 -5.09
C THR A 162 9.88 6.26 -6.02
N GLY A 163 10.44 5.32 -6.79
CA GLY A 163 11.59 5.56 -7.66
C GLY A 163 12.91 5.85 -6.94
N LYS A 164 12.96 5.82 -5.60
CA LYS A 164 14.13 6.23 -4.80
C LYS A 164 15.36 5.34 -4.96
N ALA A 165 15.21 4.11 -5.42
CA ALA A 165 16.34 3.22 -5.72
C ALA A 165 17.14 3.69 -6.94
N ASN A 166 16.58 4.57 -7.77
CA ASN A 166 17.23 5.12 -8.97
C ASN A 166 17.74 4.04 -9.95
N ASN A 167 17.09 2.87 -9.99
CA ASN A 167 17.40 1.88 -11.00
C ASN A 167 17.05 2.40 -12.39
N GLN A 168 17.72 1.88 -13.40
CA GLN A 168 17.41 2.18 -14.81
C GLN A 168 15.91 1.98 -15.04
N LYS A 169 15.27 2.98 -15.66
CA LYS A 169 13.86 2.92 -16.00
C LYS A 169 13.60 1.72 -16.93
N ILE A 170 12.66 0.88 -16.52
CA ILE A 170 12.21 -0.24 -17.33
C ILE A 170 11.10 0.26 -18.26
N LEU A 171 11.26 0.02 -19.55
CA LEU A 171 10.31 0.46 -20.58
C LEU A 171 9.39 -0.66 -21.05
N ASN A 172 9.82 -1.92 -20.90
CA ASN A 172 9.06 -3.07 -21.36
C ASN A 172 8.85 -4.09 -20.23
N PHE A 173 7.63 -4.60 -20.11
CA PHE A 173 7.27 -5.62 -19.15
C PHE A 173 8.03 -6.94 -19.34
N THR A 174 8.46 -7.24 -20.56
CA THR A 174 9.25 -8.45 -20.91
C THR A 174 10.75 -8.30 -20.66
N ASP A 175 11.20 -7.17 -20.11
CA ASP A 175 12.62 -6.96 -19.80
C ASP A 175 13.09 -7.98 -18.75
N LYS A 176 14.11 -8.76 -19.09
CA LYS A 176 14.68 -9.78 -18.20
C LYS A 176 15.16 -9.22 -16.84
N LYS A 177 15.48 -7.93 -16.78
CA LYS A 177 15.85 -7.25 -15.52
C LYS A 177 14.74 -7.23 -14.49
N LEU A 178 13.47 -7.43 -14.89
CA LEU A 178 12.33 -7.54 -13.97
C LEU A 178 12.17 -8.92 -13.34
N SER A 179 12.87 -9.94 -13.83
CA SER A 179 12.63 -11.33 -13.39
C SER A 179 12.80 -11.53 -11.90
N GLU A 180 13.86 -10.99 -11.30
CA GLU A 180 14.10 -11.12 -9.87
C GLU A 180 13.07 -10.32 -9.04
N PHE A 181 12.71 -9.12 -9.50
CA PHE A 181 11.67 -8.30 -8.88
C PHE A 181 10.30 -8.99 -8.91
N ASP A 182 9.92 -9.54 -10.06
CA ASP A 182 8.66 -10.27 -10.25
C ASP A 182 8.59 -11.51 -9.34
N THR A 183 9.68 -12.27 -9.24
CA THR A 183 9.78 -13.42 -8.32
C THR A 183 9.65 -12.99 -6.86
N SER A 184 10.29 -11.89 -6.46
CA SER A 184 10.21 -11.38 -5.09
C SER A 184 8.86 -10.75 -4.76
N LEU A 185 8.17 -10.19 -5.76
CA LEU A 185 6.80 -9.68 -5.59
C LEU A 185 5.78 -10.81 -5.39
N ASN A 186 6.05 -12.01 -5.93
CA ASN A 186 5.17 -13.18 -5.83
C ASN A 186 5.26 -13.90 -4.47
N LYS A 187 6.30 -13.68 -3.71
CA LYS A 187 6.45 -14.22 -2.35
C LYS A 187 5.53 -13.56 -1.35
#